data_e81317b64bb29fb0ab111eece7f25755
#
_entry.id   e81317b64bb29fb0ab111eece7f25755
#
_cell.length_a   1.000
_cell.length_b   1.000
_cell.length_c   1.000
_cell.angle_alpha   90.00
_cell.angle_beta   90.00
_cell.angle_gamma   90.00
#
_symmetry.space_group_name_H-M   'P 1'
#
loop_
_entity.id
_entity.type
_entity.pdbx_description
1 polymer ?
#
loop_
_entity_poly.entity_id
_entity_poly.type
_entity_poly.pdbx_seq_one_letter_code
_entity_poly.pdbx_strand_id
1 'polypeptide(L)'
;MQKRFFQKQSIGFAALASARDWAIVIGMILGILALREAALLRSLMDKDLLRSVFIGACAGMLPSILICLPVHGTVDSLSRDALQAFLKSRKFIRRFERDGNQFYIYDAPAWMRWDSNRVTLKPLANGQLQVSMPYYCYRVLKRWS
;
A
#
# COMPACT_ATOMS: atom_id res chain seq x y z
N MET A 1 10.33 30.49 -7.80
CA MET A 1 10.75 29.18 -7.26
C MET A 1 9.53 28.47 -6.69
N GLN A 2 8.99 27.50 -7.41
CA GLN A 2 7.87 26.68 -6.91
C GLN A 2 8.43 25.76 -5.81
N LYS A 3 8.12 26.07 -4.53
CA LYS A 3 8.45 25.17 -3.43
C LYS A 3 7.72 23.85 -3.66
N ARG A 4 8.45 22.79 -3.88
CA ARG A 4 7.85 21.45 -4.05
C ARG A 4 7.07 21.12 -2.79
N PHE A 5 5.77 20.93 -2.94
CA PHE A 5 4.86 20.57 -1.85
C PHE A 5 5.32 19.34 -1.05
N PHE A 6 5.95 18.39 -1.69
CA PHE A 6 6.47 17.17 -1.11
C PHE A 6 7.92 16.93 -1.53
N GLN A 7 8.83 16.84 -0.56
CA GLN A 7 10.23 16.47 -0.78
C GLN A 7 10.39 14.97 -0.52
N LYS A 8 10.52 14.19 -1.59
CA LYS A 8 10.80 12.75 -1.50
C LYS A 8 12.20 12.52 -0.94
N GLN A 9 12.31 11.72 0.13
CA GLN A 9 13.58 11.34 0.75
C GLN A 9 14.01 9.94 0.33
N SER A 10 13.10 8.96 0.44
CA SER A 10 13.43 7.56 0.16
C SER A 10 12.20 6.75 -0.27
N ILE A 11 12.46 5.60 -0.85
CA ILE A 11 11.45 4.55 -1.05
C ILE A 11 11.82 3.41 -0.13
N GLY A 12 10.90 3.02 0.74
CA GLY A 12 11.09 1.84 1.59
C GLY A 12 10.86 0.55 0.79
N PHE A 13 11.72 -0.45 1.03
CA PHE A 13 11.56 -1.76 0.40
C PHE A 13 10.56 -2.67 1.12
N ALA A 14 10.09 -2.30 2.32
CA ALA A 14 9.09 -3.05 3.07
C ALA A 14 7.69 -2.86 2.46
N ALA A 15 7.44 -3.49 1.32
CA ALA A 15 6.14 -3.42 0.64
C ALA A 15 5.02 -3.99 1.50
N LEU A 16 5.33 -5.00 2.31
CA LEU A 16 4.40 -5.64 3.24
C LEU A 16 4.88 -5.34 4.66
N ALA A 17 4.36 -4.26 5.22
CA ALA A 17 4.80 -3.74 6.52
C ALA A 17 4.21 -4.52 7.71
N SER A 18 3.21 -5.37 7.52
CA SER A 18 2.54 -6.08 8.61
C SER A 18 2.53 -7.59 8.41
N ALA A 19 2.55 -8.32 9.52
CA ALA A 19 2.37 -9.77 9.52
C ALA A 19 1.03 -10.19 8.90
N ARG A 20 0.00 -9.34 8.99
CA ARG A 20 -1.31 -9.57 8.39
C ARG A 20 -1.25 -9.54 6.87
N ASP A 21 -0.56 -8.56 6.27
CA ASP A 21 -0.41 -8.47 4.82
C ASP A 21 0.36 -9.69 4.30
N TRP A 22 1.41 -10.12 5.00
CA TRP A 22 2.12 -11.37 4.71
C TRP A 22 1.23 -12.60 4.82
N ALA A 23 0.40 -12.70 5.87
CA ALA A 23 -0.53 -13.82 6.04
C ALA A 23 -1.54 -13.90 4.90
N ILE A 24 -2.03 -12.75 4.39
CA ILE A 24 -2.94 -12.70 3.24
C ILE A 24 -2.24 -13.23 1.98
N VAL A 25 -1.02 -12.76 1.69
CA VAL A 25 -0.25 -13.21 0.51
C VAL A 25 0.05 -14.70 0.59
N ILE A 26 0.55 -15.18 1.73
CA ILE A 26 0.85 -16.60 1.94
C ILE A 26 -0.43 -17.43 1.82
N GLY A 27 -1.54 -16.98 2.43
CA GLY A 27 -2.83 -17.65 2.34
C GLY A 27 -3.35 -17.76 0.90
N MET A 28 -3.19 -16.70 0.10
CA MET A 28 -3.53 -16.74 -1.33
C MET A 28 -2.68 -17.74 -2.10
N ILE A 29 -1.36 -17.76 -1.87
CA ILE A 29 -0.45 -18.70 -2.53
C ILE A 29 -0.81 -20.15 -2.15
N LEU A 30 -1.01 -20.42 -0.84
CA LEU A 30 -1.42 -21.74 -0.37
C LEU A 30 -2.79 -22.15 -0.92
N GLY A 31 -3.74 -21.21 -1.00
CA GLY A 31 -5.05 -21.45 -1.61
C GLY A 31 -4.94 -21.85 -3.08
N ILE A 32 -4.12 -21.17 -3.86
CA ILE A 32 -3.87 -21.49 -5.28
C ILE A 32 -3.21 -22.86 -5.40
N LEU A 33 -2.24 -23.19 -4.54
CA LEU A 33 -1.60 -24.50 -4.52
C LEU A 33 -2.59 -25.62 -4.17
N ALA A 34 -3.43 -25.41 -3.15
CA ALA A 34 -4.45 -26.39 -2.75
C ALA A 34 -5.48 -26.63 -3.87
N LEU A 35 -5.92 -25.57 -4.57
CA LEU A 35 -6.80 -25.69 -5.73
C LEU A 35 -6.15 -26.46 -6.87
N ARG A 36 -4.86 -26.20 -7.12
CA ARG A 36 -4.07 -26.93 -8.11
C ARG A 36 -4.04 -28.43 -7.79
N GLU A 37 -3.68 -28.80 -6.56
CA GLU A 37 -3.62 -30.23 -6.15
C GLU A 37 -5.00 -30.88 -6.24
N ALA A 38 -6.06 -30.21 -5.80
CA ALA A 38 -7.42 -30.74 -5.89
C ALA A 38 -7.86 -30.95 -7.36
N ALA A 39 -7.49 -30.05 -8.27
CA ALA A 39 -7.79 -30.17 -9.70
C ALA A 39 -7.01 -31.31 -10.36
N LEU A 40 -5.75 -31.52 -9.98
CA LEU A 40 -4.91 -32.63 -10.45
C LEU A 40 -5.46 -33.99 -9.98
N LEU A 41 -5.86 -34.09 -8.70
CA LEU A 41 -6.44 -35.33 -8.14
C LEU A 41 -7.75 -35.72 -8.82
N ARG A 42 -8.52 -34.75 -9.29
CA ARG A 42 -9.80 -34.97 -9.98
C ARG A 42 -9.65 -35.11 -11.51
N SER A 43 -8.42 -35.01 -12.01
CA SER A 43 -8.16 -34.98 -13.50
C SER A 43 -9.03 -33.97 -14.26
N LEU A 44 -9.43 -32.89 -13.59
CA LEU A 44 -10.38 -31.89 -14.13
C LEU A 44 -9.69 -30.90 -15.08
N MET A 45 -8.37 -30.77 -15.02
CA MET A 45 -7.64 -29.78 -15.82
C MET A 45 -6.29 -30.32 -16.29
N ASP A 46 -5.84 -29.84 -17.45
CA ASP A 46 -4.53 -30.11 -17.97
C ASP A 46 -3.43 -29.49 -17.07
N LYS A 47 -2.31 -30.21 -16.91
CA LYS A 47 -1.17 -29.77 -16.08
C LYS A 47 -0.56 -28.47 -16.58
N ASP A 48 -0.50 -28.28 -17.90
CA ASP A 48 0.07 -27.07 -18.51
C ASP A 48 -0.82 -25.85 -18.29
N LEU A 49 -2.14 -26.03 -18.36
CA LEU A 49 -3.10 -24.98 -18.06
C LEU A 49 -3.00 -24.54 -16.58
N LEU A 50 -2.92 -25.50 -15.65
CA LEU A 50 -2.76 -25.22 -14.22
C LEU A 50 -1.46 -24.48 -13.92
N ARG A 51 -0.37 -24.85 -14.57
CA ARG A 51 0.92 -24.17 -14.45
C ARG A 51 0.83 -22.72 -14.94
N SER A 52 0.18 -22.49 -16.08
CA SER A 52 -0.02 -21.16 -16.65
C SER A 52 -0.87 -20.26 -15.73
N VAL A 53 -1.96 -20.79 -15.17
CA VAL A 53 -2.81 -20.08 -14.21
C VAL A 53 -2.04 -19.70 -12.96
N PHE A 54 -1.22 -20.63 -12.42
CA PHE A 54 -0.39 -20.36 -11.24
C PHE A 54 0.63 -19.24 -11.50
N ILE A 55 1.36 -19.32 -12.62
CA ILE A 55 2.34 -18.30 -13.00
C ILE A 55 1.64 -16.96 -13.21
N GLY A 56 0.50 -16.94 -13.90
CA GLY A 56 -0.29 -15.73 -14.12
C GLY A 56 -0.80 -15.08 -12.83
N ALA A 57 -1.26 -15.89 -11.87
CA ALA A 57 -1.71 -15.38 -10.57
C ALA A 57 -0.54 -14.77 -9.78
N CYS A 58 0.61 -15.44 -9.72
CA CYS A 58 1.80 -14.90 -9.06
C CYS A 58 2.30 -13.62 -9.73
N ALA A 59 2.37 -13.60 -11.05
CA ALA A 59 2.79 -12.42 -11.81
C ALA A 59 1.81 -11.24 -11.64
N GLY A 60 0.52 -11.50 -11.51
CA GLY A 60 -0.50 -10.48 -11.26
C GLY A 60 -0.43 -9.83 -9.88
N MET A 61 0.11 -10.53 -8.87
CA MET A 61 0.30 -9.97 -7.52
C MET A 61 1.46 -8.98 -7.44
N LEU A 62 2.52 -9.17 -8.22
CA LEU A 62 3.73 -8.34 -8.17
C LEU A 62 3.46 -6.85 -8.40
N PRO A 63 2.71 -6.42 -9.43
CA PRO A 63 2.39 -5.01 -9.62
C PRO A 63 1.65 -4.40 -8.43
N SER A 64 0.71 -5.14 -7.83
CA SER A 64 -0.06 -4.69 -6.67
C SER A 64 0.82 -4.45 -5.45
N ILE A 65 1.80 -5.33 -5.21
CA ILE A 65 2.78 -5.18 -4.13
C ILE A 65 3.68 -3.95 -4.40
N LEU A 66 4.17 -3.80 -5.63
CA LEU A 66 5.05 -2.67 -6.00
C LEU A 66 4.36 -1.31 -5.88
N ILE A 67 3.07 -1.24 -6.20
CA ILE A 67 2.27 -0.02 -6.07
C ILE A 67 2.10 0.41 -4.60
N CYS A 68 2.11 -0.54 -3.67
CA CYS A 68 1.99 -0.29 -2.23
C CYS A 68 3.31 0.03 -1.53
N LEU A 69 4.47 0.05 -2.23
CA LEU A 69 5.75 0.43 -1.63
C LEU A 69 5.66 1.77 -0.91
N PRO A 70 6.10 1.87 0.35
CA PRO A 70 6.04 3.11 1.09
C PRO A 70 7.07 4.12 0.56
N VAL A 71 6.60 5.32 0.26
CA VAL A 71 7.44 6.47 -0.07
C VAL A 71 7.49 7.38 1.14
N HIS A 72 8.70 7.69 1.58
CA HIS A 72 8.97 8.60 2.68
C HIS A 72 9.38 9.97 2.15
N GLY A 73 8.88 11.01 2.76
CA GLY A 73 9.25 12.38 2.41
C GLY A 73 8.82 13.36 3.49
N THR A 74 9.08 14.63 3.26
CA THR A 74 8.71 15.72 4.15
C THR A 74 7.80 16.73 3.45
N VAL A 75 6.89 17.30 4.22
CA VAL A 75 5.96 18.35 3.83
C VAL A 75 6.03 19.47 4.85
N ASP A 76 6.00 20.72 4.40
CA ASP A 76 5.94 21.86 5.29
C ASP A 76 4.60 21.87 6.05
N SER A 77 4.63 22.27 7.32
CA SER A 77 3.44 22.30 8.18
C SER A 77 2.32 23.20 7.63
N LEU A 78 2.66 24.26 6.90
CA LEU A 78 1.71 25.14 6.21
C LEU A 78 0.89 24.44 5.12
N SER A 79 1.38 23.30 4.62
CA SER A 79 0.70 22.51 3.60
C SER A 79 -0.13 21.35 4.19
N ARG A 80 -0.29 21.31 5.51
CA ARG A 80 -1.00 20.22 6.21
C ARG A 80 -2.46 20.10 5.77
N ASP A 81 -3.17 21.21 5.67
CA ASP A 81 -4.60 21.23 5.31
C ASP A 81 -4.79 20.78 3.86
N ALA A 82 -3.90 21.22 2.96
CA ALA A 82 -3.89 20.77 1.56
C ALA A 82 -3.63 19.26 1.47
N LEU A 83 -2.70 18.72 2.27
CA LEU A 83 -2.44 17.29 2.34
C LEU A 83 -3.65 16.52 2.88
N GLN A 84 -4.31 17.03 3.91
CA GLN A 84 -5.52 16.39 4.45
C GLN A 84 -6.66 16.41 3.44
N ALA A 85 -6.88 17.52 2.72
CA ALA A 85 -7.86 17.62 1.66
C ALA A 85 -7.57 16.60 0.54
N PHE A 86 -6.30 16.49 0.14
CA PHE A 86 -5.85 15.47 -0.82
C PHE A 86 -6.15 14.05 -0.33
N LEU A 87 -5.78 13.71 0.91
CA LEU A 87 -6.02 12.37 1.47
C LEU A 87 -7.53 12.07 1.53
N LYS A 88 -8.36 13.03 1.93
CA LYS A 88 -9.81 12.88 1.95
C LYS A 88 -10.38 12.65 0.55
N SER A 89 -9.90 13.37 -0.46
CA SER A 89 -10.32 13.18 -1.86
C SER A 89 -9.97 11.78 -2.40
N ARG A 90 -8.98 11.13 -1.79
CA ARG A 90 -8.53 9.77 -2.12
C ARG A 90 -9.12 8.69 -1.20
N LYS A 91 -10.17 9.00 -0.43
CA LYS A 91 -10.83 8.08 0.50
C LYS A 91 -9.93 7.57 1.63
N PHE A 92 -8.92 8.35 2.02
CA PHE A 92 -8.16 8.09 3.23
C PHE A 92 -8.85 8.78 4.41
N ILE A 93 -9.25 7.99 5.39
CA ILE A 93 -9.94 8.49 6.58
C ILE A 93 -8.99 8.40 7.77
N ARG A 94 -8.88 9.49 8.55
CA ARG A 94 -8.15 9.47 9.81
C ARG A 94 -8.86 8.53 10.78
N ARG A 95 -8.14 7.52 11.27
CA ARG A 95 -8.70 6.53 12.17
C ARG A 95 -8.20 6.67 13.60
N PHE A 96 -6.91 6.94 13.78
CA PHE A 96 -6.32 7.02 15.12
C PHE A 96 -5.03 7.83 15.12
N GLU A 97 -4.68 8.28 16.31
CA GLU A 97 -3.41 8.93 16.63
C GLU A 97 -2.73 8.09 17.71
N ARG A 98 -1.46 7.79 17.51
CA ARG A 98 -0.66 7.03 18.45
C ARG A 98 0.75 7.62 18.51
N ASP A 99 1.25 7.89 19.72
CA ASP A 99 2.59 8.44 19.97
C ASP A 99 2.87 9.72 19.16
N GLY A 100 1.85 10.61 19.04
CA GLY A 100 1.92 11.84 18.25
C GLY A 100 1.89 11.64 16.73
N ASN A 101 1.84 10.40 16.25
CA ASN A 101 1.71 10.09 14.82
C ASN A 101 0.24 9.96 14.43
N GLN A 102 -0.12 10.54 13.28
CA GLN A 102 -1.46 10.43 12.71
C GLN A 102 -1.49 9.40 11.60
N PHE A 103 -2.43 8.47 11.69
CA PHE A 103 -2.60 7.39 10.72
C PHE A 103 -3.87 7.59 9.93
N TYR A 104 -3.74 7.60 8.61
CA TYR A 104 -4.84 7.65 7.66
C TYR A 104 -4.92 6.31 6.94
N ILE A 105 -6.07 5.69 7.00
CA ILE A 105 -6.32 4.38 6.43
C ILE A 105 -7.31 4.55 5.27
N TYR A 106 -7.12 3.79 4.22
CA TYR A 106 -8.03 3.76 3.08
C TYR A 106 -9.39 3.23 3.51
N ASP A 107 -10.46 3.90 3.06
CA ASP A 107 -11.84 3.53 3.37
C ASP A 107 -12.26 2.29 2.57
N ALA A 108 -12.01 1.14 3.14
CA ALA A 108 -12.38 -0.16 2.60
C ALA A 108 -12.84 -1.09 3.72
N PRO A 109 -13.66 -2.11 3.43
CA PRO A 109 -14.02 -3.14 4.38
C PRO A 109 -12.78 -3.78 5.01
N ALA A 110 -12.87 -4.19 6.29
CA ALA A 110 -11.72 -4.68 7.04
C ALA A 110 -11.00 -5.86 6.37
N TRP A 111 -11.74 -6.72 5.66
CA TRP A 111 -11.19 -7.88 4.95
C TRP A 111 -10.46 -7.54 3.65
N MET A 112 -10.76 -6.36 3.03
CA MET A 112 -10.06 -5.86 1.83
C MET A 112 -8.94 -4.88 2.16
N ARG A 113 -8.76 -4.54 3.43
CA ARG A 113 -7.84 -3.50 3.85
C ARG A 113 -6.45 -4.06 4.04
N TRP A 114 -5.49 -3.52 3.30
CA TRP A 114 -4.06 -3.79 3.47
C TRP A 114 -3.48 -2.82 4.49
N ASP A 115 -2.72 -3.31 5.44
CA ASP A 115 -2.06 -2.46 6.44
C ASP A 115 -0.96 -1.60 5.82
N SER A 116 -0.33 -2.07 4.75
CA SER A 116 0.61 -1.31 3.93
C SER A 116 -0.05 -0.15 3.15
N ASN A 117 -1.37 -0.20 2.96
CA ASN A 117 -2.13 0.87 2.30
C ASN A 117 -2.58 1.92 3.33
N ARG A 118 -1.63 2.50 4.06
CA ARG A 118 -1.86 3.56 5.04
C ARG A 118 -0.93 4.74 4.78
N VAL A 119 -1.37 5.92 5.20
CA VAL A 119 -0.54 7.13 5.21
C VAL A 119 -0.26 7.48 6.67
N THR A 120 1.01 7.69 6.99
CA THR A 120 1.46 8.07 8.32
C THR A 120 2.02 9.48 8.26
N LEU A 121 1.55 10.35 9.16
CA LEU A 121 2.07 11.70 9.37
C LEU A 121 2.74 11.76 10.73
N LYS A 122 4.02 12.08 10.75
CA LYS A 122 4.81 12.27 11.97
C LYS A 122 5.29 13.72 12.05
N PRO A 123 4.90 14.48 13.07
CA PRO A 123 5.44 15.81 13.27
C PRO A 123 6.93 15.74 13.61
N LEU A 124 7.72 16.60 12.99
CA LEU A 124 9.14 16.79 13.28
C LEU A 124 9.35 18.04 14.13
N ALA A 125 10.43 18.06 14.92
CA ALA A 125 10.77 19.18 15.80
C ALA A 125 11.01 20.51 15.05
N ASN A 126 11.34 20.45 13.77
CA ASN A 126 11.55 21.62 12.91
C ASN A 126 10.27 22.21 12.30
N GLY A 127 9.09 21.80 12.77
CA GLY A 127 7.80 22.24 12.24
C GLY A 127 7.41 21.62 10.89
N GLN A 128 8.18 20.68 10.38
CA GLN A 128 7.84 19.89 9.19
C GLN A 128 7.06 18.64 9.58
N LEU A 129 6.37 18.05 8.59
CA LEU A 129 5.70 16.76 8.72
C LEU A 129 6.47 15.71 7.90
N GLN A 130 6.95 14.67 8.56
CA GLN A 130 7.38 13.48 7.86
C GLN A 130 6.15 12.69 7.43
N VAL A 131 6.10 12.36 6.15
CA VAL A 131 4.97 11.66 5.54
C VAL A 131 5.46 10.34 4.95
N SER A 132 4.79 9.27 5.29
CA SER A 132 4.96 7.97 4.65
C SER A 132 3.66 7.60 3.96
N MET A 133 3.69 7.34 2.66
CA MET A 133 2.51 7.01 1.87
C MET A 133 2.81 5.96 0.80
N PRO A 134 1.81 5.18 0.33
CA PRO A 134 1.98 4.25 -0.77
C PRO A 134 2.44 4.95 -2.05
N TYR A 135 3.25 4.28 -2.87
CA TYR A 135 3.82 4.84 -4.10
C TYR A 135 2.76 5.38 -5.07
N TYR A 136 1.63 4.70 -5.22
CA TYR A 136 0.56 5.19 -6.08
C TYR A 136 -0.02 6.53 -5.60
N CYS A 137 -0.15 6.70 -4.28
CA CYS A 137 -0.62 7.94 -3.67
C CYS A 137 0.39 9.08 -3.93
N TYR A 138 1.68 8.80 -3.76
CA TYR A 138 2.76 9.73 -4.10
C TYR A 138 2.73 10.15 -5.58
N ARG A 139 2.54 9.21 -6.53
CA ARG A 139 2.45 9.54 -7.96
C ARG A 139 1.34 10.53 -8.26
N VAL A 140 0.20 10.36 -7.61
CA VAL A 140 -0.93 11.26 -7.79
C VAL A 140 -0.66 12.61 -7.13
N LEU A 141 -0.12 12.62 -5.91
CA LEU A 141 0.25 13.84 -5.21
C LEU A 141 1.24 14.70 -6.02
N LYS A 142 2.21 14.05 -6.67
CA LYS A 142 3.17 14.75 -7.56
C LYS A 142 2.52 15.42 -8.77
N ARG A 143 1.38 14.94 -9.22
CA ARG A 143 0.63 15.55 -10.33
C ARG A 143 -0.34 16.64 -9.86
N TRP A 144 -0.66 16.62 -8.58
CA TRP A 144 -1.61 17.53 -7.96
C TRP A 144 -0.91 18.81 -7.45
N SER A 145 0.39 18.76 -7.20
CA SER A 145 1.26 19.88 -6.81
C SER A 145 1.85 20.57 -8.06
#